data_daa9b5ee4a050b2175fd273d9b2ec575
#
_entry.id   daa9b5ee4a050b2175fd273d9b2ec575
#
_cell.length_a   1.000
_cell.length_b   1.000
_cell.length_c   1.000
_cell.angle_alpha   90.00
_cell.angle_beta   90.00
_cell.angle_gamma   90.00
#
_symmetry.space_group_name_H-M   'P 1'
#
loop_
_entity.id
_entity.type
_entity.pdbx_description
1 polymer ?
#
loop_
_entity_poly.entity_id
_entity_poly.type
_entity_poly.pdbx_seq_one_letter_code
_entity_poly.pdbx_strand_id
1 'polypeptide(L)'
;MSRKICFVAMGFGKKMDYRNSKEVDLDIIYKKVIKNLFDSLTEYELIRADEISGSEIIDVSMYSLLLKADLVIADITTMNENAIYELGIRHASKPFSTIIMMQESEKIPFDLNHCRILTYKDFGEVLDDEEAEKIKTNLHSFIKASEEQNIDSPLYTYLPNIVPPNISDRELDELLDTAKTKEETISNLVGKAEALKNESKFKESISEWKKLRDILPNNDYVVQQLALVQYKSKYPNATLALGEALNTIQSLNPKKSLDLETIGITGAIYKNLFKLNKNYDYLDEAINYYKKGFIIKNDY
;
A
#
# COMPACT_ATOMS: atom_id res chain seq x y z
N MET A 1 -1.60 -33.25 9.81
CA MET A 1 -0.65 -32.14 10.05
C MET A 1 -1.18 -30.95 9.27
N SER A 2 -1.14 -29.74 9.81
CA SER A 2 -1.43 -28.52 9.05
C SER A 2 -0.38 -28.36 7.94
N ARG A 3 -0.78 -27.86 6.76
CA ARG A 3 0.16 -27.54 5.69
C ARG A 3 1.06 -26.38 6.14
N LYS A 4 2.31 -26.39 5.68
CA LYS A 4 3.20 -25.22 5.78
C LYS A 4 2.64 -24.09 4.92
N ILE A 5 2.78 -22.85 5.37
CA ILE A 5 2.34 -21.67 4.60
C ILE A 5 3.52 -21.12 3.82
N CYS A 6 3.35 -20.95 2.51
CA CYS A 6 4.23 -20.13 1.67
C CYS A 6 3.51 -18.86 1.25
N PHE A 7 4.02 -17.71 1.68
CA PHE A 7 3.50 -16.41 1.27
C PHE A 7 4.32 -15.81 0.14
N VAL A 8 3.64 -15.26 -0.88
CA VAL A 8 4.28 -14.63 -2.03
C VAL A 8 4.06 -13.12 -1.98
N ALA A 9 5.16 -12.42 -1.72
CA ALA A 9 5.26 -10.96 -1.73
C ALA A 9 5.73 -10.49 -3.12
N MET A 10 4.82 -10.02 -3.95
CA MET A 10 5.14 -9.55 -5.31
C MET A 10 4.09 -8.60 -5.85
N GLY A 11 4.45 -7.84 -6.88
CA GLY A 11 3.46 -7.14 -7.68
C GLY A 11 2.55 -8.12 -8.43
N PHE A 12 1.37 -7.69 -8.84
CA PHE A 12 0.43 -8.49 -9.63
C PHE A 12 -0.03 -7.72 -10.87
N GLY A 13 -0.41 -8.47 -11.91
CA GLY A 13 -0.80 -7.93 -13.20
C GLY A 13 0.37 -7.25 -13.91
N LYS A 14 0.04 -6.37 -14.84
CA LYS A 14 1.00 -5.59 -15.62
C LYS A 14 1.50 -4.39 -14.82
N LYS A 15 2.80 -4.23 -14.74
CA LYS A 15 3.48 -3.14 -14.05
C LYS A 15 4.50 -2.48 -14.96
N MET A 16 4.61 -1.15 -14.88
CA MET A 16 5.64 -0.42 -15.58
C MET A 16 6.97 -0.55 -14.82
N ASP A 17 7.96 -1.10 -15.48
CA ASP A 17 9.34 -0.95 -15.05
C ASP A 17 9.88 0.40 -15.54
N TYR A 18 9.89 1.38 -14.66
CA TYR A 18 10.31 2.75 -14.97
C TYR A 18 11.79 2.88 -15.29
N ARG A 19 12.63 1.90 -14.93
CA ARG A 19 14.08 1.91 -15.21
C ARG A 19 14.36 1.55 -16.66
N ASN A 20 13.63 0.56 -17.14
CA ASN A 20 13.80 0.04 -18.51
C ASN A 20 12.70 0.54 -19.45
N SER A 21 11.77 1.38 -18.96
CA SER A 21 10.61 1.90 -19.73
C SER A 21 9.81 0.78 -20.41
N LYS A 22 9.62 -0.34 -19.72
CA LYS A 22 8.99 -1.55 -20.22
C LYS A 22 7.85 -1.98 -19.31
N GLU A 23 6.75 -2.42 -19.90
CA GLU A 23 5.67 -3.09 -19.16
C GLU A 23 6.01 -4.56 -18.95
N VAL A 24 5.87 -5.05 -17.71
CA VAL A 24 6.13 -6.44 -17.31
C VAL A 24 4.86 -7.03 -16.73
N ASP A 25 4.44 -8.18 -17.23
CA ASP A 25 3.33 -8.94 -16.66
C ASP A 25 3.84 -9.93 -15.60
N LEU A 26 3.71 -9.54 -14.35
CA LEU A 26 4.18 -10.32 -13.20
C LEU A 26 3.33 -11.59 -12.94
N ASP A 27 2.12 -11.65 -13.48
CA ASP A 27 1.27 -12.84 -13.36
C ASP A 27 1.81 -14.03 -14.16
N ILE A 28 2.62 -13.79 -15.18
CA ILE A 28 3.23 -14.86 -15.99
C ILE A 28 4.17 -15.71 -15.11
N ILE A 29 5.12 -15.06 -14.42
CA ILE A 29 6.07 -15.76 -13.53
C ILE A 29 5.34 -16.42 -12.36
N TYR A 30 4.34 -15.76 -11.80
CA TYR A 30 3.54 -16.34 -10.73
C TYR A 30 2.82 -17.62 -11.18
N LYS A 31 2.06 -17.56 -12.26
CA LYS A 31 1.21 -18.68 -12.73
C LYS A 31 2.03 -19.83 -13.31
N LYS A 32 3.01 -19.53 -14.20
CA LYS A 32 3.79 -20.56 -14.91
C LYS A 32 4.88 -21.19 -14.05
N VAL A 33 5.43 -20.46 -13.09
CA VAL A 33 6.55 -20.94 -12.28
C VAL A 33 6.14 -21.19 -10.84
N ILE A 34 5.79 -20.15 -10.09
CA ILE A 34 5.59 -20.27 -8.64
C ILE A 34 4.39 -21.18 -8.36
N LYS A 35 3.20 -20.82 -8.83
CA LYS A 35 1.98 -21.57 -8.56
C LYS A 35 2.05 -23.00 -9.12
N ASN A 36 2.54 -23.14 -10.35
CA ASN A 36 2.69 -24.46 -10.98
C ASN A 36 3.64 -25.39 -10.20
N LEU A 37 4.75 -24.85 -9.63
CA LEU A 37 5.62 -25.62 -8.76
C LEU A 37 4.89 -26.04 -7.48
N PHE A 38 4.21 -25.12 -6.81
CA PHE A 38 3.52 -25.37 -5.55
C PHE A 38 2.30 -26.28 -5.70
N ASP A 39 1.69 -26.38 -6.88
CA ASP A 39 0.65 -27.38 -7.16
C ASP A 39 1.19 -28.81 -6.97
N SER A 40 2.50 -29.01 -7.11
CA SER A 40 3.17 -30.32 -6.88
C SER A 40 3.68 -30.49 -5.44
N LEU A 41 3.85 -29.40 -4.67
CA LEU A 41 4.34 -29.40 -3.29
C LEU A 41 3.17 -29.41 -2.31
N THR A 42 2.55 -30.59 -2.15
CA THR A 42 1.30 -30.75 -1.38
C THR A 42 1.41 -30.46 0.11
N GLU A 43 2.63 -30.38 0.65
CA GLU A 43 2.93 -29.99 2.02
C GLU A 43 2.80 -28.49 2.25
N TYR A 44 2.77 -27.66 1.20
CA TYR A 44 2.60 -26.23 1.30
C TYR A 44 1.19 -25.77 0.90
N GLU A 45 0.73 -24.71 1.54
CA GLU A 45 -0.37 -23.87 1.10
C GLU A 45 0.22 -22.56 0.59
N LEU A 46 0.04 -22.29 -0.71
CA LEU A 46 0.55 -21.07 -1.36
C LEU A 46 -0.49 -19.96 -1.24
N ILE A 47 -0.05 -18.79 -0.79
CA ILE A 47 -0.90 -17.60 -0.63
C ILE A 47 -0.19 -16.40 -1.27
N ARG A 48 -0.84 -15.71 -2.21
CA ARG A 48 -0.42 -14.40 -2.71
C ARG A 48 -1.37 -13.33 -2.19
N ALA A 49 -0.88 -12.13 -1.93
CA ALA A 49 -1.64 -11.07 -1.26
C ALA A 49 -2.98 -10.73 -1.95
N ASP A 50 -3.01 -10.71 -3.30
CA ASP A 50 -4.23 -10.41 -4.07
C ASP A 50 -5.23 -11.59 -4.16
N GLU A 51 -4.81 -12.80 -3.80
CA GLU A 51 -5.68 -13.98 -3.73
C GLU A 51 -6.43 -14.08 -2.39
N ILE A 52 -6.09 -13.24 -1.41
CA ILE A 52 -6.81 -13.17 -0.14
C ILE A 52 -8.14 -12.45 -0.41
N SER A 53 -9.22 -13.23 -0.45
CA SER A 53 -10.56 -12.74 -0.73
C SER A 53 -11.10 -11.92 0.45
N GLY A 54 -11.24 -10.61 0.25
CA GLY A 54 -11.85 -9.68 1.19
C GLY A 54 -11.12 -8.35 1.15
N SER A 55 -11.68 -7.38 0.45
CA SER A 55 -11.05 -6.08 0.15
C SER A 55 -10.77 -5.19 1.38
N GLU A 56 -11.12 -5.64 2.59
CA GLU A 56 -11.06 -4.83 3.81
C GLU A 56 -10.01 -5.29 4.83
N ILE A 57 -9.28 -6.42 4.55
CA ILE A 57 -8.40 -7.07 5.54
C ILE A 57 -6.98 -7.36 4.99
N ILE A 58 -6.62 -6.81 3.85
CA ILE A 58 -5.35 -7.14 3.16
C ILE A 58 -4.15 -6.88 4.09
N ASP A 59 -4.09 -5.73 4.74
CA ASP A 59 -2.93 -5.34 5.54
C ASP A 59 -2.72 -6.24 6.76
N VAL A 60 -3.77 -6.53 7.52
CA VAL A 60 -3.67 -7.36 8.73
C VAL A 60 -3.28 -8.79 8.40
N SER A 61 -3.90 -9.37 7.36
CA SER A 61 -3.56 -10.72 6.88
C SER A 61 -2.14 -10.78 6.33
N MET A 62 -1.70 -9.75 5.61
CA MET A 62 -0.36 -9.64 5.06
C MET A 62 0.71 -9.64 6.16
N TYR A 63 0.58 -8.78 7.18
CA TYR A 63 1.55 -8.77 8.30
C TYR A 63 1.58 -10.10 9.05
N SER A 64 0.42 -10.71 9.27
CA SER A 64 0.33 -12.05 9.87
C SER A 64 1.11 -13.08 9.05
N LEU A 65 0.94 -13.08 7.75
CA LEU A 65 1.63 -14.00 6.85
C LEU A 65 3.13 -13.74 6.79
N LEU A 66 3.57 -12.48 6.75
CA LEU A 66 4.99 -12.14 6.79
C LEU A 66 5.66 -12.63 8.08
N LEU A 67 4.97 -12.58 9.22
CA LEU A 67 5.48 -13.03 10.51
C LEU A 67 5.39 -14.54 10.68
N LYS A 68 4.29 -15.18 10.24
CA LYS A 68 3.97 -16.60 10.55
C LYS A 68 4.34 -17.59 9.44
N ALA A 69 4.36 -17.14 8.16
CA ALA A 69 4.64 -18.06 7.05
C ALA A 69 5.94 -18.85 7.25
N ASP A 70 5.88 -20.15 6.95
CA ASP A 70 7.04 -21.05 6.99
C ASP A 70 8.07 -20.67 5.92
N LEU A 71 7.60 -20.16 4.80
CA LEU A 71 8.40 -19.70 3.68
C LEU A 71 7.80 -18.39 3.12
N VAL A 72 8.66 -17.43 2.76
CA VAL A 72 8.27 -16.26 1.98
C VAL A 72 9.06 -16.22 0.69
N ILE A 73 8.38 -16.03 -0.44
CA ILE A 73 8.97 -15.74 -1.73
C ILE A 73 8.69 -14.28 -2.05
N ALA A 74 9.74 -13.47 -2.19
CA ALA A 74 9.63 -12.05 -2.54
C ALA A 74 10.17 -11.83 -3.96
N ASP A 75 9.28 -11.62 -4.94
CA ASP A 75 9.70 -11.21 -6.28
C ASP A 75 9.72 -9.68 -6.37
N ILE A 76 10.93 -9.14 -6.44
CA ILE A 76 11.18 -7.70 -6.47
C ILE A 76 11.38 -7.15 -7.89
N THR A 77 11.03 -7.91 -8.91
CA THR A 77 11.03 -7.44 -10.31
C THR A 77 10.20 -6.17 -10.44
N THR A 78 10.62 -5.23 -11.30
CA THR A 78 10.08 -3.86 -11.42
C THR A 78 10.30 -2.96 -10.20
N MET A 79 11.05 -3.43 -9.20
CA MET A 79 11.25 -2.71 -7.94
C MET A 79 9.92 -2.29 -7.30
N ASN A 80 8.96 -3.23 -7.28
CA ASN A 80 7.68 -2.97 -6.65
C ASN A 80 7.88 -2.56 -5.19
N GLU A 81 7.47 -1.34 -4.87
CA GLU A 81 7.69 -0.73 -3.55
C GLU A 81 7.04 -1.51 -2.40
N ASN A 82 5.86 -2.10 -2.65
CA ASN A 82 5.18 -2.94 -1.64
C ASN A 82 5.95 -4.25 -1.40
N ALA A 83 6.38 -4.93 -2.47
CA ALA A 83 7.15 -6.17 -2.33
C ALA A 83 8.49 -5.93 -1.60
N ILE A 84 9.16 -4.80 -1.86
CA ILE A 84 10.39 -4.41 -1.14
C ILE A 84 10.10 -4.10 0.32
N TYR A 85 9.01 -3.39 0.62
CA TYR A 85 8.59 -3.10 1.99
C TYR A 85 8.27 -4.38 2.77
N GLU A 86 7.50 -5.29 2.17
CA GLU A 86 7.15 -6.60 2.72
C GLU A 86 8.40 -7.46 2.98
N LEU A 87 9.35 -7.48 2.02
CA LEU A 87 10.64 -8.15 2.18
C LEU A 87 11.43 -7.57 3.38
N GLY A 88 11.45 -6.24 3.54
CA GLY A 88 12.09 -5.59 4.68
C GLY A 88 11.48 -6.01 6.02
N ILE A 89 10.15 -6.07 6.11
CA ILE A 89 9.45 -6.56 7.30
C ILE A 89 9.77 -8.03 7.56
N ARG A 90 9.77 -8.86 6.53
CA ARG A 90 10.13 -10.28 6.64
C ARG A 90 11.55 -10.45 7.16
N HIS A 91 12.52 -9.76 6.58
CA HIS A 91 13.91 -9.79 7.04
C HIS A 91 14.11 -9.29 8.47
N ALA A 92 13.27 -8.35 8.93
CA ALA A 92 13.29 -7.87 10.32
C ALA A 92 12.66 -8.86 11.31
N SER A 93 11.73 -9.68 10.86
CA SER A 93 10.95 -10.58 11.73
C SER A 93 11.43 -12.03 11.74
N LYS A 94 12.12 -12.48 10.69
CA LYS A 94 12.60 -13.87 10.57
C LYS A 94 14.05 -13.90 10.06
N PRO A 95 14.93 -14.70 10.69
CA PRO A 95 16.32 -14.82 10.24
C PRO A 95 16.51 -15.72 9.02
N PHE A 96 15.52 -16.52 8.63
CA PHE A 96 15.63 -17.55 7.60
C PHE A 96 14.29 -17.80 6.88
N SER A 97 14.32 -18.65 5.85
CA SER A 97 13.18 -19.08 5.03
C SER A 97 12.56 -17.92 4.22
N THR A 98 13.44 -17.11 3.60
CA THR A 98 13.06 -16.06 2.67
C THR A 98 13.80 -16.25 1.34
N ILE A 99 13.06 -16.36 0.24
CA ILE A 99 13.63 -16.46 -1.11
C ILE A 99 13.34 -15.16 -1.85
N ILE A 100 14.39 -14.50 -2.34
CA ILE A 100 14.26 -13.32 -3.18
C ILE A 100 14.35 -13.75 -4.64
N MET A 101 13.41 -13.31 -5.46
CA MET A 101 13.41 -13.51 -6.91
C MET A 101 13.50 -12.17 -7.64
N MET A 102 14.13 -12.14 -8.81
CA MET A 102 14.25 -10.94 -9.61
C MET A 102 14.65 -11.25 -11.05
N GLN A 103 14.17 -10.47 -12.04
CA GLN A 103 14.72 -10.53 -13.40
C GLN A 103 16.18 -10.10 -13.46
N GLU A 104 17.00 -10.77 -14.28
CA GLU A 104 18.43 -10.47 -14.46
C GLU A 104 18.70 -9.07 -15.03
N SER A 105 17.75 -8.53 -15.78
CA SER A 105 17.83 -7.16 -16.34
C SER A 105 17.78 -6.07 -15.30
N GLU A 106 17.35 -6.40 -14.07
CA GLU A 106 17.20 -5.47 -12.97
C GLU A 106 18.51 -5.25 -12.22
N LYS A 107 18.74 -4.01 -11.80
CA LYS A 107 19.88 -3.71 -10.92
C LYS A 107 19.49 -4.06 -9.48
N ILE A 108 20.24 -4.99 -8.88
CA ILE A 108 20.07 -5.35 -7.47
C ILE A 108 20.24 -4.10 -6.60
N PRO A 109 19.26 -3.79 -5.69
CA PRO A 109 19.44 -2.74 -4.68
C PRO A 109 20.72 -2.97 -3.87
N PHE A 110 21.44 -1.88 -3.56
CA PHE A 110 22.73 -1.97 -2.86
C PHE A 110 22.63 -2.81 -1.57
N ASP A 111 21.59 -2.59 -0.77
CA ASP A 111 21.40 -3.27 0.52
C ASP A 111 21.01 -4.76 0.37
N LEU A 112 20.63 -5.20 -0.82
CA LEU A 112 20.34 -6.61 -1.12
C LEU A 112 21.48 -7.34 -1.85
N ASN A 113 22.57 -6.66 -2.19
CA ASN A 113 23.71 -7.27 -2.90
C ASN A 113 24.36 -8.44 -2.12
N HIS A 114 24.10 -8.53 -0.83
CA HIS A 114 24.64 -9.58 0.04
C HIS A 114 23.67 -10.76 0.21
N CYS A 115 22.45 -10.63 -0.31
CA CYS A 115 21.45 -11.68 -0.25
C CYS A 115 21.64 -12.67 -1.41
N ARG A 116 21.27 -13.92 -1.17
CA ARG A 116 21.14 -14.91 -2.22
C ARG A 116 19.83 -14.67 -2.97
N ILE A 117 19.94 -14.20 -4.23
CA ILE A 117 18.81 -13.88 -5.08
C ILE A 117 18.70 -14.93 -6.20
N LEU A 118 17.52 -15.47 -6.41
CA LEU A 118 17.19 -16.29 -7.57
C LEU A 118 16.88 -15.36 -8.73
N THR A 119 17.84 -15.20 -9.65
CA THR A 119 17.61 -14.42 -10.85
C THR A 119 17.06 -15.28 -11.98
N TYR A 120 16.22 -14.68 -12.84
CA TYR A 120 15.68 -15.30 -14.03
C TYR A 120 15.68 -14.32 -15.20
N LYS A 121 15.80 -14.86 -16.42
CA LYS A 121 15.89 -14.03 -17.63
C LYS A 121 14.63 -13.23 -17.88
N ASP A 122 14.77 -12.08 -18.52
CA ASP A 122 13.67 -11.36 -19.11
C ASP A 122 13.07 -12.18 -20.25
N PHE A 123 11.80 -12.58 -20.11
CA PHE A 123 11.07 -13.38 -21.08
C PHE A 123 10.11 -12.55 -21.96
N GLY A 124 10.12 -11.20 -21.82
CA GLY A 124 9.22 -10.34 -22.59
C GLY A 124 7.75 -10.58 -22.27
N GLU A 125 6.92 -10.77 -23.30
CA GLU A 125 5.50 -11.04 -23.15
C GLU A 125 5.15 -12.53 -23.00
N VAL A 126 6.10 -13.43 -23.33
CA VAL A 126 5.86 -14.88 -23.35
C VAL A 126 7.02 -15.62 -22.71
N LEU A 127 6.74 -16.27 -21.58
CA LEU A 127 7.65 -17.23 -20.96
C LEU A 127 7.43 -18.59 -21.62
N ASP A 128 8.45 -19.12 -22.31
CA ASP A 128 8.40 -20.45 -22.88
C ASP A 128 8.48 -21.54 -21.79
N ASP A 129 8.08 -22.76 -22.14
CA ASP A 129 7.96 -23.84 -21.17
C ASP A 129 9.34 -24.38 -20.73
N GLU A 130 10.36 -24.32 -21.59
CA GLU A 130 11.72 -24.76 -21.24
C GLU A 130 12.35 -23.83 -20.18
N GLU A 131 12.26 -22.51 -20.37
CA GLU A 131 12.75 -21.54 -19.40
C GLU A 131 11.91 -21.58 -18.11
N ALA A 132 10.59 -21.77 -18.20
CA ALA A 132 9.74 -21.97 -17.04
C ALA A 132 10.16 -23.17 -16.18
N GLU A 133 10.46 -24.31 -16.80
CA GLU A 133 10.93 -25.53 -16.11
C GLU A 133 12.29 -25.30 -15.45
N LYS A 134 13.19 -24.57 -16.09
CA LYS A 134 14.49 -24.23 -15.54
C LYS A 134 14.36 -23.34 -14.31
N ILE A 135 13.51 -22.31 -14.36
CA ILE A 135 13.27 -21.43 -13.22
C ILE A 135 12.62 -22.25 -12.08
N LYS A 136 11.65 -23.11 -12.36
CA LYS A 136 11.02 -24.00 -11.37
C LYS A 136 12.05 -24.91 -10.69
N THR A 137 12.96 -25.51 -11.46
CA THR A 137 14.02 -26.37 -10.92
C THR A 137 14.93 -25.61 -9.97
N ASN A 138 15.30 -24.39 -10.34
CA ASN A 138 16.12 -23.52 -9.51
C ASN A 138 15.35 -23.11 -8.24
N LEU A 139 14.09 -22.66 -8.38
CA LEU A 139 13.24 -22.29 -7.23
C LEU A 139 13.06 -23.47 -6.26
N HIS A 140 12.83 -24.68 -6.77
CA HIS A 140 12.75 -25.87 -5.95
C HIS A 140 14.04 -26.13 -5.15
N SER A 141 15.21 -25.88 -5.75
CA SER A 141 16.49 -26.01 -5.04
C SER A 141 16.64 -24.97 -3.94
N PHE A 142 16.14 -23.74 -4.14
CA PHE A 142 16.11 -22.70 -3.11
C PHE A 142 15.15 -23.06 -1.97
N ILE A 143 13.98 -23.60 -2.28
CA ILE A 143 13.01 -24.08 -1.27
C ILE A 143 13.65 -25.15 -0.40
N LYS A 144 14.30 -26.16 -0.99
CA LYS A 144 15.01 -27.20 -0.23
C LYS A 144 16.12 -26.63 0.64
N ALA A 145 16.90 -25.70 0.13
CA ALA A 145 17.97 -25.06 0.89
C ALA A 145 17.42 -24.22 2.07
N SER A 146 16.22 -23.62 1.93
CA SER A 146 15.60 -22.86 3.00
C SER A 146 15.15 -23.71 4.20
N GLU A 147 14.95 -25.01 4.01
CA GLU A 147 14.61 -25.96 5.07
C GLU A 147 15.77 -26.18 6.06
N GLU A 148 17.01 -25.89 5.66
CA GLU A 148 18.18 -25.96 6.53
C GLU A 148 18.22 -24.79 7.55
N GLN A 149 17.32 -23.83 7.43
CA GLN A 149 17.20 -22.65 8.30
C GLN A 149 18.53 -21.86 8.42
N ASN A 150 19.32 -21.82 7.36
CA ASN A 150 20.46 -20.93 7.28
C ASN A 150 20.00 -19.47 7.27
N ILE A 151 20.75 -18.59 7.94
CA ILE A 151 20.43 -17.16 7.98
C ILE A 151 20.48 -16.59 6.56
N ASP A 152 19.36 -16.04 6.10
CA ASP A 152 19.19 -15.40 4.80
C ASP A 152 18.87 -13.89 4.93
N SER A 153 18.54 -13.44 6.14
CA SER A 153 18.29 -12.04 6.43
C SER A 153 19.57 -11.25 6.66
N PRO A 154 19.80 -10.12 5.95
CA PRO A 154 20.93 -9.23 6.21
C PRO A 154 20.97 -8.73 7.65
N LEU A 155 19.80 -8.41 8.23
CA LEU A 155 19.72 -7.91 9.60
C LEU A 155 20.40 -8.87 10.60
N TYR A 156 20.06 -10.14 10.56
CA TYR A 156 20.59 -11.16 11.48
C TYR A 156 22.02 -11.58 11.10
N THR A 157 22.40 -11.44 9.84
CA THR A 157 23.79 -11.67 9.40
C THR A 157 24.75 -10.63 9.97
N TYR A 158 24.37 -9.33 9.92
CA TYR A 158 25.24 -8.25 10.38
C TYR A 158 25.09 -7.93 11.87
N LEU A 159 23.95 -8.28 12.46
CA LEU A 159 23.64 -8.04 13.86
C LEU A 159 23.29 -9.36 14.58
N PRO A 160 24.28 -10.26 14.77
CA PRO A 160 24.03 -11.62 15.24
C PRO A 160 23.45 -11.70 16.67
N ASN A 161 23.49 -10.62 17.43
CA ASN A 161 22.94 -10.53 18.78
C ASN A 161 21.48 -10.06 18.83
N ILE A 162 20.89 -9.67 17.69
CA ILE A 162 19.47 -9.36 17.62
C ILE A 162 18.68 -10.65 17.72
N VAL A 163 17.67 -10.60 18.58
CA VAL A 163 16.73 -11.72 18.76
C VAL A 163 15.50 -11.44 17.90
N PRO A 164 15.04 -12.40 17.09
CA PRO A 164 13.80 -12.26 16.34
C PRO A 164 12.62 -11.93 17.27
N PRO A 165 11.63 -11.17 16.82
CA PRO A 165 10.41 -10.95 17.59
C PRO A 165 9.80 -12.28 18.02
N ASN A 166 9.67 -12.50 19.31
CA ASN A 166 9.01 -13.67 19.86
C ASN A 166 7.60 -13.27 20.30
N ILE A 167 6.69 -13.27 19.34
CA ILE A 167 5.28 -13.02 19.58
C ILE A 167 4.58 -14.38 19.61
N SER A 168 3.94 -14.72 20.73
CA SER A 168 3.15 -15.93 20.82
C SER A 168 1.99 -15.89 19.82
N ASP A 169 1.53 -17.05 19.36
CA ASP A 169 0.39 -17.11 18.43
C ASP A 169 -0.82 -16.38 18.98
N ARG A 170 -1.08 -16.50 20.27
CA ARG A 170 -2.17 -15.81 20.95
C ARG A 170 -2.01 -14.28 20.94
N GLU A 171 -0.82 -13.77 21.28
CA GLU A 171 -0.55 -12.31 21.24
C GLU A 171 -0.66 -11.76 19.83
N LEU A 172 -0.18 -12.50 18.84
CA LEU A 172 -0.32 -12.09 17.46
C LEU A 172 -1.78 -12.08 17.03
N ASP A 173 -2.56 -13.11 17.36
CA ASP A 173 -3.99 -13.16 17.05
C ASP A 173 -4.76 -12.01 17.74
N GLU A 174 -4.47 -11.71 19.00
CA GLU A 174 -5.07 -10.56 19.73
C GLU A 174 -4.70 -9.21 19.07
N LEU A 175 -3.45 -9.03 18.64
CA LEU A 175 -3.02 -7.83 17.91
C LEU A 175 -3.71 -7.69 16.55
N LEU A 176 -3.81 -8.80 15.82
CA LEU A 176 -4.47 -8.85 14.52
C LEU A 176 -5.97 -8.58 14.63
N ASP A 177 -6.65 -9.17 15.61
CA ASP A 177 -8.07 -8.91 15.88
C ASP A 177 -8.31 -7.44 16.27
N THR A 178 -7.41 -6.85 17.05
CA THR A 178 -7.47 -5.42 17.42
C THR A 178 -7.27 -4.54 16.18
N ALA A 179 -6.27 -4.84 15.34
CA ALA A 179 -6.01 -4.11 14.11
C ALA A 179 -7.19 -4.24 13.13
N LYS A 180 -7.70 -5.47 12.94
CA LYS A 180 -8.86 -5.76 12.11
C LYS A 180 -10.10 -4.98 12.54
N THR A 181 -10.40 -4.98 13.85
CA THR A 181 -11.53 -4.22 14.39
C THR A 181 -11.39 -2.72 14.12
N LYS A 182 -10.16 -2.19 14.23
CA LYS A 182 -9.88 -0.79 13.93
C LYS A 182 -10.05 -0.46 12.45
N GLU A 183 -9.55 -1.32 11.55
CA GLU A 183 -9.72 -1.16 10.10
C GLU A 183 -11.17 -1.25 9.65
N GLU A 184 -11.91 -2.26 10.15
CA GLU A 184 -13.35 -2.39 9.91
C GLU A 184 -14.11 -1.14 10.38
N THR A 185 -13.72 -0.58 11.52
CA THR A 185 -14.31 0.66 12.06
C THR A 185 -14.03 1.83 11.14
N ILE A 186 -12.80 2.00 10.67
CA ILE A 186 -12.40 3.07 9.73
C ILE A 186 -13.15 2.92 8.41
N SER A 187 -13.15 1.74 7.81
CA SER A 187 -13.83 1.46 6.54
C SER A 187 -15.33 1.73 6.63
N ASN A 188 -15.99 1.26 7.69
CA ASN A 188 -17.39 1.51 7.91
C ASN A 188 -17.70 3.02 8.09
N LEU A 189 -16.87 3.75 8.82
CA LEU A 189 -17.02 5.20 8.98
C LEU A 189 -16.81 5.94 7.66
N VAL A 190 -15.81 5.58 6.85
CA VAL A 190 -15.59 6.16 5.52
C VAL A 190 -16.78 5.90 4.62
N GLY A 191 -17.22 4.64 4.48
CA GLY A 191 -18.37 4.27 3.66
C GLY A 191 -19.63 5.01 4.05
N LYS A 192 -19.90 5.11 5.36
CA LYS A 192 -21.05 5.85 5.89
C LYS A 192 -20.95 7.36 5.60
N ALA A 193 -19.77 7.94 5.84
CA ALA A 193 -19.54 9.37 5.60
C ALA A 193 -19.70 9.74 4.13
N GLU A 194 -19.22 8.88 3.22
CA GLU A 194 -19.36 9.06 1.77
C GLU A 194 -20.81 8.88 1.30
N ALA A 195 -21.49 7.85 1.77
CA ALA A 195 -22.91 7.65 1.47
C ALA A 195 -23.74 8.89 1.87
N LEU A 196 -23.56 9.39 3.09
CA LEU A 196 -24.21 10.60 3.57
C LEU A 196 -23.86 11.85 2.73
N LYS A 197 -22.61 11.97 2.30
CA LYS A 197 -22.18 13.04 1.37
C LYS A 197 -22.94 12.96 0.03
N ASN A 198 -23.04 11.75 -0.53
CA ASN A 198 -23.70 11.52 -1.82
C ASN A 198 -25.20 11.76 -1.73
N GLU A 199 -25.83 11.48 -0.58
CA GLU A 199 -27.21 11.81 -0.28
C GLU A 199 -27.43 13.29 0.08
N SER A 200 -26.40 14.13 0.03
CA SER A 200 -26.43 15.53 0.45
C SER A 200 -26.77 15.76 1.93
N LYS A 201 -26.65 14.75 2.77
CA LYS A 201 -26.79 14.81 4.23
C LYS A 201 -25.49 15.30 4.88
N PHE A 202 -25.08 16.50 4.51
CA PHE A 202 -23.74 17.01 4.83
C PHE A 202 -23.48 17.14 6.35
N LYS A 203 -24.50 17.49 7.16
CA LYS A 203 -24.35 17.63 8.61
C LYS A 203 -23.95 16.31 9.26
N GLU A 204 -24.62 15.24 8.87
CA GLU A 204 -24.35 13.88 9.35
C GLU A 204 -22.99 13.39 8.83
N SER A 205 -22.69 13.64 7.55
CA SER A 205 -21.39 13.32 6.94
C SER A 205 -20.23 14.01 7.67
N ILE A 206 -20.36 15.30 8.04
CA ILE A 206 -19.36 16.02 8.84
C ILE A 206 -19.10 15.31 10.17
N SER A 207 -20.15 14.78 10.82
CA SER A 207 -20.00 14.06 12.09
C SER A 207 -19.14 12.80 11.93
N GLU A 208 -19.35 12.03 10.87
CA GLU A 208 -18.58 10.82 10.62
C GLU A 208 -17.13 11.14 10.21
N TRP A 209 -16.91 12.17 9.37
CA TRP A 209 -15.56 12.62 9.02
C TRP A 209 -14.78 13.21 10.20
N LYS A 210 -15.46 13.85 11.18
CA LYS A 210 -14.80 14.29 12.41
C LYS A 210 -14.32 13.12 13.26
N LYS A 211 -15.13 12.05 13.41
CA LYS A 211 -14.70 10.82 14.08
C LYS A 211 -13.47 10.19 13.40
N LEU A 212 -13.48 10.16 12.06
CA LEU A 212 -12.33 9.68 11.29
C LEU A 212 -11.08 10.54 11.53
N ARG A 213 -11.23 11.86 11.59
CA ARG A 213 -10.12 12.77 11.89
C ARG A 213 -9.55 12.55 13.29
N ASP A 214 -10.38 12.20 14.28
CA ASP A 214 -9.91 11.87 15.63
C ASP A 214 -9.11 10.55 15.66
N ILE A 215 -9.45 9.60 14.80
CA ILE A 215 -8.74 8.31 14.66
C ILE A 215 -7.47 8.46 13.79
N LEU A 216 -7.55 9.27 12.74
CA LEU A 216 -6.53 9.48 11.71
C LEU A 216 -6.19 10.97 11.55
N PRO A 217 -5.57 11.62 12.56
CA PRO A 217 -5.41 13.08 12.61
C PRO A 217 -4.53 13.66 11.48
N ASN A 218 -3.62 12.88 10.95
CA ASN A 218 -2.66 13.29 9.92
C ASN A 218 -2.96 12.68 8.54
N ASN A 219 -4.16 12.15 8.32
CA ASN A 219 -4.53 11.59 7.03
C ASN A 219 -5.09 12.68 6.12
N ASP A 220 -4.38 12.98 5.05
CA ASP A 220 -4.71 14.06 4.11
C ASP A 220 -6.10 13.88 3.50
N TYR A 221 -6.44 12.66 3.08
CA TYR A 221 -7.75 12.35 2.52
C TYR A 221 -8.89 12.66 3.48
N VAL A 222 -8.77 12.27 4.75
CA VAL A 222 -9.79 12.55 5.78
C VAL A 222 -9.97 14.06 5.98
N VAL A 223 -8.86 14.81 6.03
CA VAL A 223 -8.89 16.27 6.16
C VAL A 223 -9.53 16.92 4.93
N GLN A 224 -9.17 16.49 3.73
CA GLN A 224 -9.74 16.97 2.47
C GLN A 224 -11.25 16.73 2.40
N GLN A 225 -11.70 15.50 2.68
CA GLN A 225 -13.11 15.15 2.66
C GLN A 225 -13.90 15.90 3.71
N LEU A 226 -13.37 16.07 4.92
CA LEU A 226 -14.00 16.89 5.96
C LEU A 226 -14.17 18.33 5.48
N ALA A 227 -13.11 18.96 4.96
CA ALA A 227 -13.18 20.32 4.45
C ALA A 227 -14.19 20.44 3.28
N LEU A 228 -14.21 19.44 2.39
CA LEU A 228 -15.14 19.37 1.25
C LEU A 228 -16.61 19.35 1.71
N VAL A 229 -16.96 18.49 2.68
CA VAL A 229 -18.35 18.41 3.16
C VAL A 229 -18.74 19.63 4.00
N GLN A 230 -17.81 20.21 4.75
CA GLN A 230 -18.04 21.44 5.51
C GLN A 230 -18.43 22.60 4.58
N TYR A 231 -17.63 22.89 3.53
CA TYR A 231 -17.95 24.01 2.65
C TYR A 231 -19.24 23.78 1.82
N LYS A 232 -19.55 22.51 1.48
CA LYS A 232 -20.78 22.17 0.76
C LYS A 232 -22.01 22.23 1.64
N SER A 233 -21.88 21.99 2.94
CA SER A 233 -22.98 21.88 3.89
C SER A 233 -23.79 23.16 4.07
N LYS A 234 -23.10 24.31 3.98
CA LYS A 234 -23.66 25.64 4.35
C LYS A 234 -24.27 25.68 5.77
N TYR A 235 -23.93 24.75 6.63
CA TYR A 235 -24.45 24.62 7.98
C TYR A 235 -23.43 25.06 9.04
N PRO A 236 -23.82 25.80 10.11
CA PRO A 236 -25.18 26.33 10.38
C PRO A 236 -25.57 27.51 9.48
N ASN A 237 -24.60 28.15 8.85
CA ASN A 237 -24.76 29.12 7.76
C ASN A 237 -23.54 29.11 6.85
N ALA A 238 -23.63 29.70 5.68
CA ALA A 238 -22.59 29.64 4.65
C ALA A 238 -21.26 30.25 5.11
N THR A 239 -21.28 31.32 5.92
CA THR A 239 -20.06 31.99 6.40
C THR A 239 -19.30 31.09 7.38
N LEU A 240 -19.98 30.52 8.35
CA LEU A 240 -19.37 29.63 9.34
C LEU A 240 -18.89 28.32 8.69
N ALA A 241 -19.68 27.74 7.81
CA ALA A 241 -19.31 26.53 7.08
C ALA A 241 -18.01 26.72 6.24
N LEU A 242 -17.90 27.84 5.53
CA LEU A 242 -16.68 28.17 4.76
C LEU A 242 -15.50 28.48 5.66
N GLY A 243 -15.71 29.14 6.79
CA GLY A 243 -14.66 29.40 7.79
C GLY A 243 -14.12 28.12 8.42
N GLU A 244 -15.01 27.20 8.83
CA GLU A 244 -14.60 25.88 9.33
C GLU A 244 -13.84 25.07 8.28
N ALA A 245 -14.33 25.04 7.04
CA ALA A 245 -13.68 24.34 5.94
C ALA A 245 -12.27 24.88 5.68
N LEU A 246 -12.12 26.22 5.67
CA LEU A 246 -10.83 26.87 5.49
C LEU A 246 -9.87 26.51 6.63
N ASN A 247 -10.32 26.58 7.87
CA ASN A 247 -9.52 26.19 9.02
C ASN A 247 -9.10 24.72 8.97
N THR A 248 -10.00 23.83 8.54
CA THR A 248 -9.71 22.39 8.39
C THR A 248 -8.62 22.16 7.34
N ILE A 249 -8.76 22.74 6.13
CA ILE A 249 -7.82 22.49 5.05
C ILE A 249 -6.45 23.15 5.27
N GLN A 250 -6.37 24.20 6.10
CA GLN A 250 -5.10 24.85 6.45
C GLN A 250 -4.12 23.91 7.18
N SER A 251 -4.60 22.87 7.85
CA SER A 251 -3.74 21.87 8.49
C SER A 251 -2.84 21.13 7.48
N LEU A 252 -3.24 21.06 6.19
CA LEU A 252 -2.45 20.47 5.09
C LEU A 252 -1.49 21.47 4.43
N ASN A 253 -1.36 22.68 4.96
CA ASN A 253 -0.51 23.73 4.42
C ASN A 253 -0.67 23.97 2.90
N PRO A 254 -1.87 24.36 2.41
CA PRO A 254 -2.17 24.41 0.97
C PRO A 254 -1.22 25.31 0.17
N LYS A 255 -0.63 26.34 0.80
CA LYS A 255 0.35 27.25 0.14
C LYS A 255 1.59 26.50 -0.31
N LYS A 256 2.04 25.49 0.44
CA LYS A 256 3.23 24.67 0.14
C LYS A 256 2.88 23.32 -0.49
N SER A 257 1.65 22.85 -0.37
CA SER A 257 1.21 21.56 -0.89
C SER A 257 1.35 21.50 -2.41
N LEU A 258 1.76 20.35 -2.92
CA LEU A 258 1.73 20.00 -4.36
C LEU A 258 0.55 19.08 -4.69
N ASP A 259 -0.25 18.71 -3.70
CA ASP A 259 -1.41 17.87 -3.88
C ASP A 259 -2.58 18.66 -4.48
N LEU A 260 -3.05 18.20 -5.64
CA LEU A 260 -4.07 18.87 -6.43
C LEU A 260 -5.43 18.95 -5.75
N GLU A 261 -5.79 17.92 -4.97
CA GLU A 261 -7.07 17.91 -4.25
C GLU A 261 -7.08 18.97 -3.13
N THR A 262 -6.02 19.05 -2.33
CA THR A 262 -5.83 20.11 -1.32
C THR A 262 -5.91 21.50 -1.95
N ILE A 263 -5.20 21.71 -3.07
CA ILE A 263 -5.18 22.98 -3.81
C ILE A 263 -6.57 23.30 -4.35
N GLY A 264 -7.23 22.32 -4.99
CA GLY A 264 -8.55 22.48 -5.60
C GLY A 264 -9.64 22.80 -4.58
N ILE A 265 -9.67 22.09 -3.45
CA ILE A 265 -10.62 22.35 -2.35
C ILE A 265 -10.40 23.75 -1.79
N THR A 266 -9.13 24.15 -1.55
CA THR A 266 -8.80 25.49 -1.02
C THR A 266 -9.26 26.58 -1.96
N GLY A 267 -8.98 26.46 -3.28
CA GLY A 267 -9.45 27.39 -4.28
C GLY A 267 -10.99 27.49 -4.35
N ALA A 268 -11.68 26.35 -4.20
CA ALA A 268 -13.14 26.32 -4.18
C ALA A 268 -13.72 27.01 -2.96
N ILE A 269 -13.10 26.88 -1.77
CA ILE A 269 -13.53 27.56 -0.55
C ILE A 269 -13.38 29.08 -0.73
N TYR A 270 -12.22 29.59 -1.18
CA TYR A 270 -12.00 31.00 -1.41
C TYR A 270 -12.95 31.58 -2.47
N LYS A 271 -13.20 30.86 -3.57
CA LYS A 271 -14.21 31.26 -4.57
C LYS A 271 -15.60 31.42 -3.95
N ASN A 272 -16.00 30.53 -3.06
CA ASN A 272 -17.30 30.62 -2.39
C ASN A 272 -17.36 31.74 -1.36
N LEU A 273 -16.26 32.04 -0.64
CA LEU A 273 -16.14 33.21 0.22
C LEU A 273 -16.30 34.51 -0.57
N PHE A 274 -15.66 34.64 -1.75
CA PHE A 274 -15.86 35.79 -2.64
C PHE A 274 -17.31 35.90 -3.11
N LYS A 275 -17.95 34.79 -3.50
CA LYS A 275 -19.37 34.83 -3.91
C LYS A 275 -20.28 35.35 -2.80
N LEU A 276 -19.95 35.04 -1.55
CA LEU A 276 -20.74 35.38 -0.38
C LEU A 276 -20.62 36.86 -0.01
N ASN A 277 -19.41 37.42 0.04
CA ASN A 277 -19.15 38.76 0.59
C ASN A 277 -18.55 39.76 -0.41
N LYS A 278 -18.25 39.34 -1.65
CA LYS A 278 -17.68 40.18 -2.71
C LYS A 278 -16.31 40.81 -2.35
N ASN A 279 -15.57 40.24 -1.38
CA ASN A 279 -14.21 40.69 -1.10
C ASN A 279 -13.23 40.15 -2.14
N TYR A 280 -12.56 41.03 -2.84
CA TYR A 280 -11.66 40.71 -3.94
C TYR A 280 -10.39 39.97 -3.47
N ASP A 281 -9.94 40.13 -2.23
CA ASP A 281 -8.82 39.36 -1.68
C ASP A 281 -9.09 37.84 -1.76
N TYR A 282 -10.35 37.43 -1.53
CA TYR A 282 -10.74 36.02 -1.70
C TYR A 282 -10.77 35.57 -3.16
N LEU A 283 -11.08 36.48 -4.09
CA LEU A 283 -11.00 36.18 -5.51
C LEU A 283 -9.56 35.95 -5.94
N ASP A 284 -8.65 36.80 -5.49
CA ASP A 284 -7.22 36.70 -5.79
C ASP A 284 -6.62 35.40 -5.24
N GLU A 285 -6.94 35.05 -3.99
CA GLU A 285 -6.54 33.78 -3.42
C GLU A 285 -7.09 32.58 -4.22
N ALA A 286 -8.36 32.60 -4.60
CA ALA A 286 -8.94 31.53 -5.41
C ALA A 286 -8.23 31.38 -6.78
N ILE A 287 -7.95 32.49 -7.46
CA ILE A 287 -7.20 32.51 -8.71
C ILE A 287 -5.79 31.93 -8.52
N ASN A 288 -5.10 32.32 -7.46
CA ASN A 288 -3.76 31.84 -7.16
C ASN A 288 -3.72 30.32 -6.95
N TYR A 289 -4.68 29.77 -6.21
CA TYR A 289 -4.76 28.30 -6.02
C TYR A 289 -5.09 27.56 -7.32
N TYR A 290 -6.03 28.04 -8.14
CA TYR A 290 -6.34 27.41 -9.43
C TYR A 290 -5.17 27.51 -10.42
N LYS A 291 -4.48 28.65 -10.48
CA LYS A 291 -3.24 28.79 -11.27
C LYS A 291 -2.16 27.82 -10.82
N LYS A 292 -1.98 27.67 -9.50
CA LYS A 292 -1.03 26.69 -8.94
C LYS A 292 -1.37 25.27 -9.35
N GLY A 293 -2.63 24.86 -9.26
CA GLY A 293 -3.10 23.55 -9.71
C GLY A 293 -2.84 23.30 -11.19
N PHE A 294 -3.13 24.31 -12.03
CA PHE A 294 -2.87 24.25 -13.47
C PHE A 294 -1.37 24.09 -13.81
N ILE A 295 -0.47 24.79 -13.07
CA ILE A 295 0.98 24.70 -13.31
C ILE A 295 1.51 23.30 -12.94
N ILE A 296 0.96 22.68 -11.89
CA ILE A 296 1.39 21.35 -11.44
C ILE A 296 0.94 20.25 -12.43
N LYS A 297 -0.24 20.39 -12.98
CA LYS A 297 -0.79 19.44 -13.96
C LYS A 297 -1.42 20.20 -15.11
N ASN A 298 -0.79 20.15 -16.30
CA ASN A 298 -1.21 20.87 -17.51
C ASN A 298 -2.63 20.53 -18.04
N ASP A 299 -3.43 19.75 -17.31
CA ASP A 299 -4.73 19.21 -17.72
C ASP A 299 -5.94 19.81 -16.98
N TYR A 300 -5.77 20.97 -16.33
CA TYR A 300 -6.89 21.66 -15.66
C TYR A 300 -7.41 22.84 -16.47
#